data_c46fbf4e457385ecfe74b9902223e488
#
_entry.id   c46fbf4e457385ecfe74b9902223e488
#
_cell.length_a   1.000
_cell.length_b   1.000
_cell.length_c   1.000
_cell.angle_alpha   90.00
_cell.angle_beta   90.00
_cell.angle_gamma   90.00
#
_symmetry.space_group_name_H-M   'P 1'
#
loop_
_entity.id
_entity.type
_entity.pdbx_description
1 polymer ?
#
loop_
_entity_poly.entity_id
_entity_poly.type
_entity_poly.pdbx_seq_one_letter_code
_entity_poly.pdbx_strand_id
1 'polypeptide(L)'
;EKDFVLFYNARNIRRKLVSDIIYAYRTFCDSISKEDANKCTLIMHTTPRDDNGTNLPELVTNLCPYDVVFSTSRFERDAMNYLYNTADCAILISSNEGFGLMGTESLICGVPLIVNVSGGMQDYCGFKKEDGSYLTHEDYTTRWGSNHDGRYKDHGEWVYPVWPSSRSIQGSIPTPYISDDRPDFQDVAIQIKKAWADRGEKLKARGLAGRKYVLNPEYGFVASEMCKRFTHDIDQTLDKFKPRPRIMLDEASCWEHSQPEWNGLTLTKEI
;
A
#
# COMPACT_ATOMS: atom_id res chain seq x y z
N GLU A 1 6.28 -28.83 -10.35
CA GLU A 1 6.98 -27.93 -9.44
C GLU A 1 6.93 -26.51 -10.02
N LYS A 2 6.71 -25.49 -9.17
CA LYS A 2 6.65 -24.10 -9.60
C LYS A 2 7.99 -23.42 -9.29
N ASP A 3 8.48 -22.64 -10.25
CA ASP A 3 9.76 -21.95 -10.14
C ASP A 3 9.58 -20.47 -9.72
N PHE A 4 8.35 -19.95 -9.77
CA PHE A 4 8.03 -18.61 -9.36
C PHE A 4 6.59 -18.49 -8.85
N VAL A 5 6.45 -18.08 -7.61
CA VAL A 5 5.17 -17.88 -6.91
C VAL A 5 4.98 -16.41 -6.60
N LEU A 6 4.04 -15.78 -7.31
CA LEU A 6 3.58 -14.42 -6.99
C LEU A 6 2.43 -14.50 -6.00
N PHE A 7 2.46 -13.68 -4.94
CA PHE A 7 1.49 -13.74 -3.86
C PHE A 7 0.76 -12.41 -3.64
N TYR A 8 -0.53 -12.50 -3.45
CA TYR A 8 -1.41 -11.38 -3.08
C TYR A 8 -2.25 -11.73 -1.87
N ASN A 9 -2.35 -10.81 -0.89
CA ASN A 9 -3.19 -10.96 0.29
C ASN A 9 -3.91 -9.65 0.63
N ALA A 10 -5.13 -9.49 0.22
CA ALA A 10 -6.05 -8.45 0.70
C ALA A 10 -7.49 -8.75 0.24
N ARG A 11 -8.46 -8.01 0.78
CA ARG A 11 -9.84 -8.07 0.37
C ARG A 11 -10.00 -7.63 -1.10
N ASN A 12 -10.86 -8.32 -1.83
CA ASN A 12 -11.21 -7.97 -3.20
C ASN A 12 -12.16 -6.76 -3.21
N ILE A 13 -11.59 -5.56 -3.22
CA ILE A 13 -12.33 -4.29 -3.33
C ILE A 13 -11.66 -3.38 -4.36
N ARG A 14 -12.43 -2.46 -4.94
CA ARG A 14 -12.02 -1.63 -6.10
C ARG A 14 -10.66 -0.98 -5.96
N ARG A 15 -10.40 -0.30 -4.83
CA ARG A 15 -9.11 0.41 -4.62
C ARG A 15 -7.89 -0.52 -4.54
N LYS A 16 -8.09 -1.81 -4.32
CA LYS A 16 -7.00 -2.81 -4.26
C LYS A 16 -6.54 -3.26 -5.64
N LEU A 17 -7.25 -2.89 -6.71
CA LEU A 17 -6.90 -3.17 -8.10
C LEU A 17 -6.63 -4.66 -8.37
N VAL A 18 -7.42 -5.54 -7.75
CA VAL A 18 -7.19 -7.00 -7.76
C VAL A 18 -7.29 -7.56 -9.17
N SER A 19 -8.18 -7.02 -9.99
CA SER A 19 -8.34 -7.38 -11.41
C SER A 19 -7.09 -7.04 -12.22
N ASP A 20 -6.50 -5.87 -11.95
CA ASP A 20 -5.31 -5.40 -12.64
C ASP A 20 -4.08 -6.27 -12.31
N ILE A 21 -4.03 -6.85 -11.09
CA ILE A 21 -2.99 -7.84 -10.73
C ILE A 21 -3.07 -9.07 -11.62
N ILE A 22 -4.28 -9.65 -11.81
CA ILE A 22 -4.48 -10.81 -12.67
C ILE A 22 -4.09 -10.49 -14.12
N TYR A 23 -4.48 -9.30 -14.59
CA TYR A 23 -4.18 -8.90 -15.96
C TYR A 23 -2.69 -8.61 -16.17
N ALA A 24 -2.02 -8.01 -15.19
CA ALA A 24 -0.58 -7.82 -15.19
C ALA A 24 0.18 -9.16 -15.16
N TYR A 25 -0.28 -10.11 -14.34
CA TYR A 25 0.30 -11.46 -14.29
C TYR A 25 0.17 -12.17 -15.63
N ARG A 26 -1.00 -12.12 -16.27
CA ARG A 26 -1.19 -12.61 -17.64
C ARG A 26 -0.20 -11.96 -18.60
N THR A 27 -0.15 -10.62 -18.62
CA THR A 27 0.74 -9.85 -19.51
C THR A 27 2.21 -10.23 -19.33
N PHE A 28 2.63 -10.45 -18.08
CA PHE A 28 3.95 -10.99 -17.78
C PHE A 28 4.14 -12.40 -18.39
N CYS A 29 3.21 -13.32 -18.14
CA CYS A 29 3.29 -14.69 -18.67
C CYS A 29 3.30 -14.73 -20.22
N ASP A 30 2.53 -13.86 -20.87
CA ASP A 30 2.53 -13.70 -22.33
C ASP A 30 3.90 -13.20 -22.86
N SER A 31 4.73 -12.58 -22.03
CA SER A 31 6.04 -12.00 -22.38
C SER A 31 7.23 -12.93 -22.21
N ILE A 32 7.02 -14.15 -21.72
CA ILE A 32 8.04 -15.18 -21.51
C ILE A 32 7.71 -16.46 -22.28
N SER A 33 8.59 -17.47 -22.25
CA SER A 33 8.29 -18.72 -22.91
C SER A 33 7.09 -19.44 -22.27
N LYS A 34 6.34 -20.21 -23.05
CA LYS A 34 5.22 -21.00 -22.55
C LYS A 34 5.68 -22.01 -21.47
N GLU A 35 6.87 -22.54 -21.60
CA GLU A 35 7.46 -23.47 -20.62
C GLU A 35 7.69 -22.76 -19.29
N ASP A 36 8.29 -21.58 -19.30
CA ASP A 36 8.51 -20.76 -18.09
C ASP A 36 7.19 -20.29 -17.49
N ALA A 37 6.23 -19.85 -18.30
CA ALA A 37 4.91 -19.43 -17.82
C ALA A 37 4.16 -20.56 -17.09
N ASN A 38 4.30 -21.81 -17.55
CA ASN A 38 3.71 -22.98 -16.87
C ASN A 38 4.35 -23.28 -15.49
N LYS A 39 5.55 -22.78 -15.25
CA LYS A 39 6.24 -22.89 -13.96
C LYS A 39 5.94 -21.72 -13.01
N CYS A 40 5.17 -20.72 -13.45
CA CYS A 40 4.69 -19.64 -12.61
C CYS A 40 3.32 -19.93 -12.02
N THR A 41 3.01 -19.33 -10.87
CA THR A 41 1.66 -19.32 -10.30
C THR A 41 1.39 -18.00 -9.57
N LEU A 42 0.14 -17.52 -9.62
CA LEU A 42 -0.35 -16.41 -8.81
C LEU A 42 -1.24 -16.97 -7.71
N ILE A 43 -0.82 -16.87 -6.46
CA ILE A 43 -1.64 -17.22 -5.30
C ILE A 43 -2.32 -15.96 -4.77
N MET A 44 -3.64 -16.00 -4.67
CA MET A 44 -4.47 -14.90 -4.21
C MET A 44 -5.23 -15.31 -2.95
N HIS A 45 -4.77 -14.84 -1.79
CA HIS A 45 -5.51 -14.99 -0.54
C HIS A 45 -6.52 -13.85 -0.42
N THR A 46 -7.73 -14.12 -0.88
CA THR A 46 -8.80 -13.11 -1.00
C THR A 46 -10.18 -13.76 -1.10
N THR A 47 -11.23 -12.96 -0.95
CA THR A 47 -12.60 -13.35 -1.29
C THR A 47 -12.77 -13.23 -2.81
N PRO A 48 -12.93 -14.34 -3.55
CA PRO A 48 -12.96 -14.31 -5.02
C PRO A 48 -14.15 -13.54 -5.60
N ARG A 49 -15.26 -13.45 -4.86
CA ARG A 49 -16.44 -12.65 -5.20
C ARG A 49 -16.78 -11.76 -4.02
N ASP A 50 -16.73 -10.45 -4.22
CA ASP A 50 -17.06 -9.44 -3.22
C ASP A 50 -17.92 -8.37 -3.89
N ASP A 51 -19.00 -7.94 -3.24
CA ASP A 51 -19.95 -6.95 -3.78
C ASP A 51 -19.27 -5.59 -4.10
N ASN A 52 -18.17 -5.27 -3.41
CA ASN A 52 -17.38 -4.06 -3.65
C ASN A 52 -16.18 -4.29 -4.58
N GLY A 53 -16.06 -5.47 -5.17
CA GLY A 53 -14.93 -5.90 -5.98
C GLY A 53 -15.32 -6.43 -7.35
N THR A 54 -14.57 -7.41 -7.80
CA THR A 54 -14.71 -8.07 -9.10
C THR A 54 -15.03 -9.55 -8.91
N ASN A 55 -15.75 -10.16 -9.84
CA ASN A 55 -15.87 -11.62 -9.95
C ASN A 55 -14.57 -12.18 -10.52
N LEU A 56 -13.60 -12.45 -9.64
CA LEU A 56 -12.27 -12.89 -10.03
C LEU A 56 -12.23 -14.24 -10.76
N PRO A 57 -13.01 -15.27 -10.35
CA PRO A 57 -13.06 -16.54 -11.10
C PRO A 57 -13.50 -16.36 -12.56
N GLU A 58 -14.50 -15.53 -12.81
CA GLU A 58 -14.95 -15.23 -14.18
C GLU A 58 -13.89 -14.47 -14.97
N LEU A 59 -13.21 -13.51 -14.33
CA LEU A 59 -12.12 -12.78 -14.94
C LEU A 59 -10.97 -13.71 -15.31
N VAL A 60 -10.56 -14.64 -14.42
CA VAL A 60 -9.53 -15.63 -14.72
C VAL A 60 -9.97 -16.52 -15.90
N THR A 61 -11.19 -17.05 -15.88
CA THR A 61 -11.70 -17.91 -16.95
C THR A 61 -11.66 -17.22 -18.31
N ASN A 62 -12.00 -15.94 -18.37
CA ASN A 62 -12.12 -15.22 -19.65
C ASN A 62 -10.79 -14.56 -20.10
N LEU A 63 -9.94 -14.16 -19.16
CA LEU A 63 -8.80 -13.30 -19.48
C LEU A 63 -7.42 -13.86 -19.09
N CYS A 64 -7.32 -14.89 -18.25
CA CYS A 64 -6.01 -15.37 -17.78
C CYS A 64 -5.88 -16.90 -17.96
N PRO A 65 -5.24 -17.39 -19.03
CA PRO A 65 -5.09 -18.82 -19.27
C PRO A 65 -4.00 -19.47 -18.41
N TYR A 66 -3.38 -18.72 -17.51
CA TYR A 66 -2.29 -19.18 -16.66
C TYR A 66 -2.77 -19.55 -15.26
N ASP A 67 -1.89 -20.16 -14.47
CA ASP A 67 -2.21 -20.72 -13.17
C ASP A 67 -2.46 -19.62 -12.12
N VAL A 68 -3.72 -19.52 -11.66
CA VAL A 68 -4.16 -18.62 -10.60
C VAL A 68 -4.90 -19.43 -9.53
N VAL A 69 -4.40 -19.41 -8.31
CA VAL A 69 -4.94 -20.16 -7.18
C VAL A 69 -5.58 -19.21 -6.18
N PHE A 70 -6.84 -19.45 -5.85
CA PHE A 70 -7.55 -18.73 -4.79
C PHE A 70 -7.47 -19.45 -3.47
N SER A 71 -6.89 -18.80 -2.47
CA SER A 71 -6.91 -19.22 -1.06
C SER A 71 -8.01 -18.46 -0.34
N THR A 72 -9.06 -19.15 0.08
CA THR A 72 -10.28 -18.54 0.63
C THR A 72 -10.51 -18.83 2.11
N SER A 73 -9.76 -19.77 2.69
CA SER A 73 -9.87 -20.13 4.08
C SER A 73 -9.35 -18.98 4.98
N ARG A 74 -10.01 -18.74 6.09
CA ARG A 74 -9.48 -17.88 7.13
C ARG A 74 -8.38 -18.63 7.87
N PHE A 75 -7.19 -18.07 7.90
CA PHE A 75 -6.03 -18.65 8.56
C PHE A 75 -5.71 -17.93 9.87
N GLU A 76 -5.25 -18.68 10.85
CA GLU A 76 -4.58 -18.16 12.03
C GLU A 76 -3.17 -17.62 11.68
N ARG A 77 -2.58 -16.86 12.60
CA ARG A 77 -1.29 -16.17 12.38
C ARG A 77 -0.19 -17.08 11.84
N ASP A 78 -0.03 -18.29 12.43
CA ASP A 78 1.05 -19.19 12.02
C ASP A 78 0.84 -19.74 10.61
N ALA A 79 -0.42 -20.06 10.26
CA ALA A 79 -0.77 -20.51 8.92
C ALA A 79 -0.57 -19.38 7.88
N MET A 80 -0.86 -18.13 8.24
CA MET A 80 -0.57 -16.99 7.37
C MET A 80 0.93 -16.82 7.14
N ASN A 81 1.76 -17.01 8.18
CA ASN A 81 3.20 -16.96 8.01
C ASN A 81 3.71 -18.05 7.03
N TYR A 82 3.18 -19.27 7.10
CA TYR A 82 3.51 -20.29 6.11
C TYR A 82 3.10 -19.89 4.70
N LEU A 83 1.92 -19.27 4.55
CA LEU A 83 1.44 -18.83 3.24
C LEU A 83 2.36 -17.76 2.64
N TYR A 84 2.81 -16.77 3.42
CA TYR A 84 3.82 -15.82 2.97
C TYR A 84 5.12 -16.49 2.55
N ASN A 85 5.59 -17.48 3.32
CA ASN A 85 6.83 -18.20 3.05
C ASN A 85 6.76 -19.16 1.83
N THR A 86 5.59 -19.36 1.23
CA THR A 86 5.47 -20.06 -0.06
C THR A 86 5.75 -19.16 -1.25
N ALA A 87 5.80 -17.86 -1.05
CA ALA A 87 5.92 -16.85 -2.11
C ALA A 87 7.39 -16.51 -2.39
N ASP A 88 7.71 -16.33 -3.66
CA ASP A 88 8.97 -15.75 -4.10
C ASP A 88 8.91 -14.22 -4.12
N CYS A 89 7.75 -13.67 -4.46
CA CYS A 89 7.51 -12.23 -4.48
C CYS A 89 6.05 -11.94 -4.14
N ALA A 90 5.81 -10.87 -3.39
CA ALA A 90 4.46 -10.38 -3.11
C ALA A 90 4.11 -9.18 -3.99
N ILE A 91 2.81 -8.90 -4.15
CA ILE A 91 2.32 -7.78 -4.96
C ILE A 91 1.23 -6.99 -4.25
N LEU A 92 1.40 -5.67 -4.16
CA LEU A 92 0.43 -4.74 -3.58
C LEU A 92 0.38 -3.47 -4.42
N ILE A 93 -0.58 -3.37 -5.33
CA ILE A 93 -0.71 -2.23 -6.24
C ILE A 93 -1.95 -1.38 -5.98
N SER A 94 -2.44 -1.35 -4.74
CA SER A 94 -3.60 -0.54 -4.35
C SER A 94 -3.46 0.90 -4.85
N SER A 95 -4.56 1.51 -5.28
CA SER A 95 -4.55 2.90 -5.73
C SER A 95 -4.41 3.91 -4.60
N ASN A 96 -4.72 3.50 -3.38
CA ASN A 96 -4.47 4.24 -2.15
C ASN A 96 -4.45 3.30 -0.95
N GLU A 97 -3.59 3.60 0.02
CA GLU A 97 -3.48 2.91 1.30
C GLU A 97 -3.01 3.88 2.38
N GLY A 98 -3.59 3.76 3.57
CA GLY A 98 -3.02 4.44 4.75
C GLY A 98 -1.65 3.88 5.11
N PHE A 99 -1.47 2.55 5.02
CA PHE A 99 -0.18 1.89 5.27
C PHE A 99 0.04 0.67 4.35
N GLY A 100 -0.95 -0.24 4.23
CA GLY A 100 -0.81 -1.46 3.43
C GLY A 100 -0.07 -2.57 4.19
N LEU A 101 -0.69 -3.10 5.26
CA LEU A 101 -0.10 -4.11 6.15
C LEU A 101 0.53 -5.30 5.42
N MET A 102 -0.11 -5.78 4.35
CA MET A 102 0.42 -6.88 3.53
C MET A 102 1.85 -6.64 3.04
N GLY A 103 2.21 -5.38 2.76
CA GLY A 103 3.57 -5.04 2.33
C GLY A 103 4.61 -5.30 3.42
N THR A 104 4.36 -4.82 4.64
CA THR A 104 5.28 -5.06 5.76
C THR A 104 5.26 -6.52 6.24
N GLU A 105 4.10 -7.19 6.25
CA GLU A 105 4.00 -8.62 6.55
C GLU A 105 4.85 -9.46 5.60
N SER A 106 4.79 -9.16 4.30
CA SER A 106 5.63 -9.77 3.28
C SER A 106 7.12 -9.58 3.56
N LEU A 107 7.54 -8.33 3.79
CA LEU A 107 8.94 -8.01 4.08
C LEU A 107 9.43 -8.63 5.39
N ILE A 108 8.58 -8.70 6.43
CA ILE A 108 8.92 -9.40 7.69
C ILE A 108 9.16 -10.89 7.45
N CYS A 109 8.44 -11.50 6.52
CA CYS A 109 8.68 -12.89 6.10
C CYS A 109 9.88 -13.05 5.17
N GLY A 110 10.56 -11.96 4.78
CA GLY A 110 11.70 -12.00 3.87
C GLY A 110 11.29 -12.15 2.40
N VAL A 111 10.07 -11.80 2.06
CA VAL A 111 9.53 -11.84 0.70
C VAL A 111 9.54 -10.43 0.09
N PRO A 112 10.26 -10.21 -1.01
CA PRO A 112 10.32 -8.91 -1.68
C PRO A 112 8.97 -8.53 -2.29
N LEU A 113 8.79 -7.24 -2.59
CA LEU A 113 7.47 -6.69 -2.87
C LEU A 113 7.44 -5.89 -4.16
N ILE A 114 6.47 -6.16 -5.02
CA ILE A 114 6.04 -5.28 -6.10
C ILE A 114 4.99 -4.33 -5.51
N VAL A 115 5.21 -3.03 -5.62
CA VAL A 115 4.39 -2.06 -4.89
C VAL A 115 4.11 -0.80 -5.69
N ASN A 116 2.85 -0.32 -5.63
CA ASN A 116 2.50 0.99 -6.15
C ASN A 116 3.06 2.10 -5.24
N VAL A 117 3.72 3.09 -5.85
CA VAL A 117 4.29 4.24 -5.11
C VAL A 117 3.18 5.24 -4.81
N SER A 118 2.38 4.92 -3.80
CA SER A 118 1.22 5.72 -3.38
C SER A 118 0.95 5.59 -1.88
N GLY A 119 0.55 6.68 -1.25
CA GLY A 119 0.15 6.72 0.16
C GLY A 119 1.23 6.16 1.10
N GLY A 120 0.81 5.49 2.17
CA GLY A 120 1.71 4.89 3.16
C GLY A 120 2.53 3.70 2.66
N MET A 121 2.24 3.18 1.47
CA MET A 121 3.07 2.13 0.85
C MET A 121 4.48 2.62 0.51
N GLN A 122 4.69 3.93 0.41
CA GLN A 122 6.00 4.53 0.13
C GLN A 122 6.98 4.35 1.30
N ASP A 123 6.48 4.30 2.53
CA ASP A 123 7.31 4.33 3.74
C ASP A 123 8.24 3.11 3.82
N TYR A 124 7.76 1.94 3.43
CA TYR A 124 8.58 0.72 3.43
C TYR A 124 9.31 0.45 2.12
N CYS A 125 9.21 1.35 1.14
CA CYS A 125 10.02 1.27 -0.08
C CYS A 125 11.49 1.65 0.15
N GLY A 126 11.80 2.34 1.25
CA GLY A 126 13.16 2.75 1.55
C GLY A 126 13.73 3.71 0.51
N PHE A 127 12.96 4.73 0.14
CA PHE A 127 13.44 5.79 -0.75
C PHE A 127 14.58 6.57 -0.07
N LYS A 128 15.56 6.96 -0.87
CA LYS A 128 16.77 7.65 -0.41
C LYS A 128 16.89 9.03 -1.00
N LYS A 129 17.46 9.92 -0.21
CA LYS A 129 17.92 11.24 -0.62
C LYS A 129 19.26 11.14 -1.36
N GLU A 130 19.72 12.25 -1.93
CA GLU A 130 21.00 12.32 -2.65
C GLU A 130 22.20 11.97 -1.76
N ASP A 131 22.12 12.23 -0.45
CA ASP A 131 23.15 11.89 0.54
C ASP A 131 23.13 10.41 0.97
N GLY A 132 22.20 9.62 0.45
CA GLY A 132 22.00 8.20 0.75
C GLY A 132 21.19 7.92 2.01
N SER A 133 20.75 8.93 2.75
CA SER A 133 19.84 8.77 3.89
C SER A 133 18.42 8.45 3.42
N TYR A 134 17.67 7.71 4.24
CA TYR A 134 16.27 7.42 3.94
C TYR A 134 15.37 8.64 4.14
N LEU A 135 14.26 8.68 3.39
CA LEU A 135 13.21 9.68 3.62
C LEU A 135 12.59 9.48 5.01
N THR A 136 12.29 10.59 5.65
CA THR A 136 11.56 10.66 6.92
C THR A 136 10.24 11.40 6.72
N HIS A 137 9.38 11.43 7.75
CA HIS A 137 8.13 12.19 7.69
C HIS A 137 8.33 13.69 7.41
N GLU A 138 9.50 14.26 7.72
CA GLU A 138 9.85 15.66 7.44
C GLU A 138 10.09 15.94 5.95
N ASP A 139 10.41 14.91 5.19
CA ASP A 139 10.65 15.01 3.75
C ASP A 139 9.34 15.02 2.95
N TYR A 140 8.23 14.64 3.58
CA TYR A 140 6.90 14.66 2.99
C TYR A 140 6.22 16.01 3.26
N THR A 141 5.74 16.64 2.20
CA THR A 141 5.03 17.92 2.27
C THR A 141 3.58 17.77 1.85
N THR A 142 2.74 18.74 2.18
CA THR A 142 1.33 18.77 1.74
C THR A 142 1.17 18.77 0.22
N ARG A 143 2.23 19.07 -0.54
CA ARG A 143 2.22 19.04 -2.01
C ARG A 143 2.39 17.64 -2.60
N TRP A 144 2.76 16.66 -1.79
CA TRP A 144 3.03 15.31 -2.28
C TRP A 144 1.76 14.52 -2.60
N GLY A 145 0.64 14.90 -2.00
CA GLY A 145 -0.60 14.16 -2.16
C GLY A 145 -0.45 12.71 -1.67
N SER A 146 -0.93 11.75 -2.47
CA SER A 146 -0.89 10.32 -2.14
C SER A 146 0.42 9.62 -2.51
N ASN A 147 1.32 10.27 -3.27
CA ASN A 147 2.68 9.80 -3.51
C ASN A 147 3.67 10.97 -3.49
N HIS A 148 4.96 10.70 -3.50
CA HIS A 148 5.94 11.75 -3.69
C HIS A 148 6.00 12.18 -5.17
N ASP A 149 6.57 13.35 -5.44
CA ASP A 149 6.62 13.99 -6.77
C ASP A 149 7.54 13.28 -7.78
N GLY A 150 8.08 12.12 -7.40
CA GLY A 150 8.97 11.34 -8.24
C GLY A 150 10.41 11.81 -8.28
N ARG A 151 10.82 12.82 -7.48
CA ARG A 151 12.19 13.30 -7.43
C ARG A 151 13.16 12.27 -6.84
N TYR A 152 12.71 11.45 -5.88
CA TYR A 152 13.49 10.37 -5.30
C TYR A 152 13.25 9.07 -6.06
N LYS A 153 14.27 8.57 -6.72
CA LYS A 153 14.20 7.34 -7.53
C LYS A 153 14.95 6.18 -6.89
N ASP A 154 15.93 6.49 -6.04
CA ASP A 154 16.67 5.49 -5.31
C ASP A 154 15.81 4.90 -4.21
N HIS A 155 15.75 3.58 -4.14
CA HIS A 155 14.87 2.84 -3.23
C HIS A 155 15.57 1.57 -2.70
N GLY A 156 14.98 0.96 -1.69
CA GLY A 156 15.45 -0.31 -1.17
C GLY A 156 15.43 -1.41 -2.25
N GLU A 157 16.44 -2.26 -2.25
CA GLU A 157 16.55 -3.36 -3.22
C GLU A 157 15.44 -4.42 -3.08
N TRP A 158 14.72 -4.41 -1.95
CA TRP A 158 13.63 -5.34 -1.64
C TRP A 158 12.29 -5.00 -2.28
N VAL A 159 12.19 -3.88 -2.98
CA VAL A 159 10.97 -3.48 -3.69
C VAL A 159 11.19 -3.34 -5.18
N TYR A 160 10.13 -3.63 -5.93
CA TYR A 160 9.98 -3.37 -7.35
C TYR A 160 8.87 -2.31 -7.49
N PRO A 161 9.21 -1.01 -7.44
CA PRO A 161 8.22 0.05 -7.42
C PRO A 161 7.54 0.21 -8.77
N VAL A 162 6.22 0.40 -8.72
CA VAL A 162 5.40 0.80 -9.88
C VAL A 162 4.93 2.22 -9.62
N TRP A 163 5.14 3.08 -10.59
CA TRP A 163 4.73 4.48 -10.48
C TRP A 163 3.32 4.65 -11.02
N PRO A 164 2.46 5.45 -10.37
CA PRO A 164 1.15 5.75 -10.90
C PRO A 164 1.23 6.40 -12.29
N SER A 165 0.48 5.86 -13.23
CA SER A 165 0.31 6.42 -14.59
C SER A 165 -0.90 7.34 -14.68
N SER A 166 -1.85 7.21 -13.76
CA SER A 166 -3.07 8.01 -13.68
C SER A 166 -3.36 8.42 -12.24
N ARG A 167 -3.83 9.64 -12.06
CA ARG A 167 -4.27 10.19 -10.78
C ARG A 167 -5.63 10.81 -10.89
N SER A 168 -6.49 10.54 -9.93
CA SER A 168 -7.78 11.20 -9.78
C SER A 168 -8.08 11.47 -8.31
N ILE A 169 -8.98 12.39 -8.07
CA ILE A 169 -9.53 12.63 -6.73
C ILE A 169 -10.90 12.00 -6.69
N GLN A 170 -11.14 11.17 -5.69
CA GLN A 170 -12.41 10.52 -5.44
C GLN A 170 -12.85 10.80 -4.01
N GLY A 171 -14.10 10.53 -3.71
CA GLY A 171 -14.57 10.70 -2.36
C GLY A 171 -16.02 10.29 -2.17
N SER A 172 -16.47 10.45 -0.95
CA SER A 172 -17.84 10.28 -0.51
C SER A 172 -18.13 11.32 0.59
N ILE A 173 -19.37 11.46 1.00
CA ILE A 173 -19.75 12.43 2.06
C ILE A 173 -18.88 12.27 3.31
N PRO A 174 -18.66 11.04 3.88
CA PRO A 174 -17.82 10.87 5.07
C PRO A 174 -16.31 10.97 4.79
N THR A 175 -15.90 10.85 3.53
CA THR A 175 -14.51 10.98 3.09
C THR A 175 -14.46 11.92 1.90
N PRO A 176 -14.34 13.24 2.13
CA PRO A 176 -14.61 14.25 1.12
C PRO A 176 -13.68 14.17 -0.10
N TYR A 177 -12.46 13.71 0.09
CA TYR A 177 -11.56 13.41 -1.02
C TYR A 177 -10.49 12.40 -0.63
N ILE A 178 -10.11 11.56 -1.58
CA ILE A 178 -8.95 10.68 -1.55
C ILE A 178 -8.25 10.74 -2.90
N SER A 179 -6.93 10.66 -2.91
CA SER A 179 -6.19 10.47 -4.15
C SER A 179 -6.29 9.00 -4.57
N ASP A 180 -6.65 8.77 -5.84
CA ASP A 180 -6.71 7.44 -6.47
C ASP A 180 -5.59 7.39 -7.51
N ASP A 181 -4.47 6.82 -7.13
CA ASP A 181 -3.24 6.73 -7.92
C ASP A 181 -3.15 5.34 -8.55
N ARG A 182 -3.45 5.22 -9.85
CA ARG A 182 -3.51 3.94 -10.54
C ARG A 182 -2.26 3.69 -11.34
N PRO A 183 -1.54 2.58 -11.12
CA PRO A 183 -0.49 2.12 -12.02
C PRO A 183 -1.09 1.50 -13.29
N ASP A 184 -0.33 1.54 -14.38
CA ASP A 184 -0.64 0.77 -15.58
C ASP A 184 -0.28 -0.70 -15.35
N PHE A 185 -1.15 -1.62 -15.73
CA PHE A 185 -0.91 -3.06 -15.59
C PHE A 185 0.30 -3.55 -16.42
N GLN A 186 0.65 -2.85 -17.50
CA GLN A 186 1.85 -3.15 -18.27
C GLN A 186 3.11 -2.83 -17.49
N ASP A 187 3.14 -1.70 -16.78
CA ASP A 187 4.26 -1.34 -15.90
C ASP A 187 4.37 -2.33 -14.72
N VAL A 188 3.24 -2.78 -14.20
CA VAL A 188 3.19 -3.84 -13.18
C VAL A 188 3.78 -5.14 -13.73
N ALA A 189 3.40 -5.55 -14.95
CA ALA A 189 3.92 -6.74 -15.62
C ALA A 189 5.45 -6.68 -15.83
N ILE A 190 5.97 -5.49 -16.14
CA ILE A 190 7.43 -5.26 -16.24
C ILE A 190 8.12 -5.53 -14.90
N GLN A 191 7.53 -5.09 -13.78
CA GLN A 191 8.12 -5.34 -12.45
C GLN A 191 7.98 -6.81 -12.03
N ILE A 192 6.88 -7.50 -12.39
CA ILE A 192 6.76 -8.95 -12.20
C ILE A 192 7.88 -9.67 -12.97
N LYS A 193 8.12 -9.28 -14.21
CA LYS A 193 9.20 -9.86 -15.05
C LYS A 193 10.59 -9.65 -14.45
N LYS A 194 10.84 -8.48 -13.85
CA LYS A 194 12.11 -8.20 -13.16
C LYS A 194 12.28 -9.09 -11.93
N ALA A 195 11.23 -9.23 -11.11
CA ALA A 195 11.26 -10.12 -9.95
C ALA A 195 11.49 -11.58 -10.37
N TRP A 196 10.78 -12.04 -11.41
CA TRP A 196 10.98 -13.35 -11.99
C TRP A 196 12.42 -13.57 -12.53
N ALA A 197 13.01 -12.57 -13.18
CA ALA A 197 14.38 -12.63 -13.67
C ALA A 197 15.41 -12.70 -12.52
N ASP A 198 15.08 -12.13 -11.38
CA ASP A 198 15.91 -12.16 -10.16
C ASP A 198 15.70 -13.41 -9.31
N ARG A 199 14.79 -14.35 -9.68
CA ARG A 199 14.43 -15.52 -8.88
C ARG A 199 15.64 -16.36 -8.44
N GLY A 200 15.44 -17.11 -7.38
CA GLY A 200 16.51 -17.85 -6.70
C GLY A 200 17.23 -17.02 -5.65
N GLU A 201 18.53 -17.21 -5.51
CA GLU A 201 19.31 -16.58 -4.44
C GLU A 201 19.30 -15.04 -4.45
N LYS A 202 19.23 -14.44 -5.64
CA LYS A 202 19.18 -12.97 -5.77
C LYS A 202 17.87 -12.41 -5.20
N LEU A 203 16.74 -13.01 -5.56
CA LEU A 203 15.43 -12.57 -5.08
C LEU A 203 15.31 -12.78 -3.57
N LYS A 204 15.81 -13.89 -3.07
CA LYS A 204 15.90 -14.22 -1.64
C LYS A 204 16.76 -13.20 -0.86
N ALA A 205 17.92 -12.83 -1.40
CA ALA A 205 18.77 -11.81 -0.80
C ALA A 205 18.06 -10.45 -0.69
N ARG A 206 17.32 -10.05 -1.72
CA ARG A 206 16.48 -8.85 -1.70
C ARG A 206 15.42 -8.91 -0.60
N GLY A 207 14.71 -10.02 -0.45
CA GLY A 207 13.73 -10.21 0.61
C GLY A 207 14.35 -10.12 2.02
N LEU A 208 15.52 -10.72 2.22
CA LEU A 208 16.24 -10.62 3.49
C LEU A 208 16.70 -9.19 3.81
N ALA A 209 17.11 -8.41 2.81
CA ALA A 209 17.43 -7.00 2.98
C ALA A 209 16.18 -6.20 3.41
N GLY A 210 15.02 -6.47 2.80
CA GLY A 210 13.74 -5.89 3.21
C GLY A 210 13.35 -6.26 4.64
N ARG A 211 13.50 -7.52 5.02
CA ARG A 211 13.30 -7.96 6.40
C ARG A 211 14.18 -7.19 7.39
N LYS A 212 15.45 -7.04 7.07
CA LYS A 212 16.38 -6.27 7.90
C LYS A 212 15.93 -4.82 8.05
N TYR A 213 15.46 -4.20 6.98
CA TYR A 213 14.97 -2.83 6.99
C TYR A 213 13.73 -2.68 7.88
N VAL A 214 12.67 -3.46 7.65
CA VAL A 214 11.41 -3.31 8.39
C VAL A 214 11.49 -3.73 9.85
N LEU A 215 12.43 -4.59 10.21
CA LEU A 215 12.68 -4.98 11.60
C LEU A 215 13.61 -4.01 12.35
N ASN A 216 14.20 -3.05 11.67
CA ASN A 216 15.04 -2.04 12.33
C ASN A 216 14.17 -1.12 13.21
N PRO A 217 14.44 -1.05 14.54
CA PRO A 217 13.68 -0.19 15.46
C PRO A 217 13.67 1.28 15.07
N GLU A 218 14.71 1.75 14.38
CA GLU A 218 14.83 3.13 13.92
C GLU A 218 13.68 3.54 13.00
N TYR A 219 13.18 2.61 12.16
CA TYR A 219 12.13 2.91 11.19
C TYR A 219 10.71 2.62 11.72
N GLY A 220 10.58 1.86 12.81
CA GLY A 220 9.33 1.69 13.55
C GLY A 220 8.21 0.92 12.86
N PHE A 221 8.54 0.03 11.89
CA PHE A 221 7.52 -0.74 11.15
C PHE A 221 6.94 -1.92 11.93
N VAL A 222 7.52 -2.30 13.06
CA VAL A 222 6.98 -3.36 13.91
C VAL A 222 6.09 -2.80 15.01
N ALA A 223 5.03 -3.53 15.35
CA ALA A 223 4.01 -3.08 16.30
C ALA A 223 4.60 -2.67 17.66
N SER A 224 5.62 -3.36 18.16
CA SER A 224 6.28 -3.02 19.41
C SER A 224 6.92 -1.62 19.40
N GLU A 225 7.56 -1.24 18.29
CA GLU A 225 8.17 0.08 18.16
C GLU A 225 7.11 1.17 17.95
N MET A 226 6.06 0.87 17.18
CA MET A 226 4.91 1.76 17.06
C MET A 226 4.28 2.04 18.41
N CYS A 227 4.03 1.00 19.24
CA CYS A 227 3.46 1.15 20.57
C CYS A 227 4.36 1.99 21.50
N LYS A 228 5.69 1.78 21.47
CA LYS A 228 6.62 2.59 22.26
C LYS A 228 6.56 4.07 21.90
N ARG A 229 6.61 4.39 20.60
CA ARG A 229 6.50 5.77 20.12
C ARG A 229 5.16 6.39 20.50
N PHE A 230 4.08 5.68 20.25
CA PHE A 230 2.73 6.15 20.55
C PHE A 230 2.55 6.45 22.07
N THR A 231 3.03 5.56 22.94
CA THR A 231 2.98 5.77 24.39
C THR A 231 3.82 6.98 24.80
N HIS A 232 5.03 7.10 24.27
CA HIS A 232 5.90 8.25 24.50
C HIS A 232 5.24 9.57 24.08
N ASP A 233 4.62 9.61 22.91
CA ASP A 233 3.96 10.81 22.40
C ASP A 233 2.71 11.19 23.19
N ILE A 234 1.99 10.19 23.72
CA ILE A 234 0.88 10.43 24.67
C ILE A 234 1.42 11.09 25.94
N ASP A 235 2.46 10.54 26.57
CA ASP A 235 3.05 11.09 27.79
C ASP A 235 3.52 12.53 27.55
N GLN A 236 4.25 12.77 26.46
CA GLN A 236 4.69 14.10 26.06
C GLN A 236 3.52 15.07 25.83
N THR A 237 2.43 14.59 25.28
CA THR A 237 1.23 15.41 25.04
C THR A 237 0.54 15.78 26.33
N LEU A 238 0.40 14.82 27.25
CA LEU A 238 -0.19 15.04 28.57
C LEU A 238 0.63 16.02 29.40
N ASP A 239 1.96 15.90 29.38
CA ASP A 239 2.87 16.81 30.09
C ASP A 239 2.79 18.25 29.56
N LYS A 240 2.56 18.43 28.28
CA LYS A 240 2.46 19.75 27.63
C LYS A 240 1.03 20.27 27.56
N PHE A 241 0.04 19.44 27.89
CA PHE A 241 -1.37 19.79 27.73
C PHE A 241 -1.76 20.95 28.64
N LYS A 242 -2.28 22.00 28.03
CA LYS A 242 -2.93 23.10 28.73
C LYS A 242 -4.43 23.04 28.42
N PRO A 243 -5.30 22.87 29.41
CA PRO A 243 -6.74 22.91 29.18
C PRO A 243 -7.12 24.24 28.49
N ARG A 244 -7.93 24.14 27.45
CA ARG A 244 -8.52 25.38 26.91
C ARG A 244 -9.36 26.03 28.00
N PRO A 245 -9.32 27.36 28.14
CA PRO A 245 -10.24 28.04 29.04
C PRO A 245 -11.66 27.62 28.70
N ARG A 246 -12.45 27.30 29.73
CA ARG A 246 -13.85 26.96 29.54
C ARG A 246 -14.51 28.18 28.89
N ILE A 247 -15.04 28.02 27.68
CA ILE A 247 -15.88 29.05 27.09
C ILE A 247 -17.16 29.09 27.92
N MET A 248 -17.29 30.10 28.77
CA MET A 248 -18.57 30.40 29.40
C MET A 248 -19.39 31.13 28.33
N LEU A 249 -20.49 30.53 27.91
CA LEU A 249 -21.51 31.25 27.13
C LEU A 249 -22.16 32.24 28.10
N ASP A 250 -21.67 33.46 28.06
CA ASP A 250 -22.44 34.57 28.61
C ASP A 250 -23.60 34.84 27.67
N GLU A 251 -24.68 35.39 28.22
CA GLU A 251 -26.01 35.53 27.66
C GLU A 251 -26.08 35.83 26.15
N ALA A 252 -27.12 35.32 25.49
CA ALA A 252 -27.40 35.39 24.05
C ALA A 252 -27.37 36.78 23.38
N SER A 253 -27.25 37.86 24.14
CA SER A 253 -27.11 39.23 23.69
C SER A 253 -25.79 39.51 22.94
N CYS A 254 -24.78 38.65 23.08
CA CYS A 254 -23.51 38.81 22.37
C CYS A 254 -23.52 38.33 20.91
N TRP A 255 -24.57 37.66 20.48
CA TRP A 255 -24.67 37.09 19.13
C TRP A 255 -25.14 38.07 18.05
N GLU A 256 -25.69 39.23 18.43
CA GLU A 256 -26.19 40.16 17.45
C GLU A 256 -25.14 41.03 16.77
N HIS A 257 -23.87 41.01 17.24
CA HIS A 257 -22.84 41.93 16.76
C HIS A 257 -21.54 41.35 16.20
N SER A 258 -21.41 40.04 16.14
CA SER A 258 -20.24 39.42 15.52
C SER A 258 -20.63 38.29 14.58
N GLN A 259 -21.08 38.66 13.40
CA GLN A 259 -21.01 37.75 12.25
C GLN A 259 -19.53 37.61 11.91
N PRO A 260 -18.93 36.40 11.99
CA PRO A 260 -17.57 36.22 11.52
C PRO A 260 -17.56 36.48 10.03
N GLU A 261 -16.84 37.51 9.61
CA GLU A 261 -16.52 37.73 8.20
C GLU A 261 -15.59 36.60 7.76
N TRP A 262 -16.15 35.58 7.16
CA TRP A 262 -15.39 34.51 6.53
C TRP A 262 -15.01 34.94 5.12
N ASN A 263 -13.97 35.78 4.98
CA ASN A 263 -13.25 36.04 3.72
C ASN A 263 -14.15 36.04 2.43
N GLY A 264 -15.30 36.68 2.46
CA GLY A 264 -16.19 36.81 1.30
C GLY A 264 -17.03 35.57 0.96
N LEU A 265 -17.08 34.55 1.80
CA LEU A 265 -17.96 33.39 1.63
C LEU A 265 -19.28 33.64 2.39
N THR A 266 -20.36 33.85 1.65
CA THR A 266 -21.70 33.90 2.20
C THR A 266 -22.19 32.47 2.42
N LEU A 267 -22.41 32.07 3.69
CA LEU A 267 -23.11 30.83 4.00
C LEU A 267 -24.58 31.00 3.57
N THR A 268 -24.97 30.43 2.44
CA THR A 268 -26.38 30.23 2.13
C THR A 268 -26.96 29.20 3.09
N LYS A 269 -28.00 29.59 3.84
CA LYS A 269 -28.80 28.66 4.61
C LYS A 269 -29.39 27.63 3.63
N GLU A 270 -29.01 26.35 3.79
CA GLU A 270 -29.83 25.27 3.25
C GLU A 270 -31.16 25.21 4.02
N ILE A 271 -32.24 25.23 3.28
CA ILE A 271 -33.63 25.06 3.77
C ILE A 271 -33.91 23.57 3.91
#